data_39210d84ebb1baa69aca1789c5e985d9
#
_entry.id   39210d84ebb1baa69aca1789c5e985d9
#
_cell.length_a   1.000
_cell.length_b   1.000
_cell.length_c   1.000
_cell.angle_alpha   90.00
_cell.angle_beta   90.00
_cell.angle_gamma   90.00
#
_symmetry.space_group_name_H-M   'P 1'
#
loop_
_entity.id
_entity.type
_entity.pdbx_description
1 polymer ?
#
loop_
_entity_poly.entity_id
_entity_poly.type
_entity_poly.pdbx_seq_one_letter_code
_entity_poly.pdbx_strand_id
1 'polypeptide(L)'
;MKKFEVISEFSPKGDQPNAIKELKNGIASGNTFQTLKGITGSGKSATIAWLIEQTQLPSLVLAPNKALAAQLANEFKQFFPNNRVEYFVSYYDYYQPEAYVPRSDTFIEKDATINEEIDRLRHSATSALLLRDDVIVVSSVSCIYGLGSPIEYKNKLIPVSYTHLTLPTMDS
;
A
#
# COMPACT_ATOMS: atom_id res chain seq x y z
N MET A 1 -14.40 7.70 -12.88
CA MET A 1 -13.73 6.77 -11.96
C MET A 1 -12.89 5.81 -12.79
N LYS A 2 -11.63 5.66 -12.45
CA LYS A 2 -10.74 4.71 -13.13
C LYS A 2 -11.01 3.31 -12.57
N LYS A 3 -11.20 2.33 -13.45
CA LYS A 3 -11.46 0.95 -13.02
C LYS A 3 -10.15 0.20 -12.78
N PHE A 4 -10.17 -0.78 -11.89
CA PHE A 4 -9.09 -1.74 -11.80
C PHE A 4 -9.07 -2.61 -13.04
N GLU A 5 -7.88 -2.73 -13.63
CA GLU A 5 -7.62 -3.55 -14.80
C GLU A 5 -6.29 -4.29 -14.62
N VAL A 6 -6.35 -5.61 -14.63
CA VAL A 6 -5.16 -6.47 -14.54
C VAL A 6 -4.52 -6.58 -15.91
N ILE A 7 -3.25 -6.20 -16.00
CA ILE A 7 -2.43 -6.41 -17.18
C ILE A 7 -1.45 -7.56 -16.88
N SER A 8 -1.62 -8.69 -17.52
CA SER A 8 -0.81 -9.87 -17.32
C SER A 8 -0.71 -10.71 -18.59
N GLU A 9 0.45 -11.31 -18.82
CA GLU A 9 0.64 -12.32 -19.87
C GLU A 9 -0.05 -13.66 -19.53
N PHE A 10 -0.45 -13.82 -18.25
CA PHE A 10 -1.10 -15.02 -17.74
C PHE A 10 -2.59 -14.77 -17.56
N SER A 11 -3.36 -15.83 -17.74
CA SER A 11 -4.78 -15.90 -17.39
C SER A 11 -4.99 -16.88 -16.23
N PRO A 12 -6.08 -16.75 -15.46
CA PRO A 12 -6.41 -17.71 -14.40
C PRO A 12 -6.50 -19.14 -14.95
N LYS A 13 -5.80 -20.09 -14.30
CA LYS A 13 -5.75 -21.51 -14.71
C LYS A 13 -5.97 -22.43 -13.51
N GLY A 14 -6.29 -23.69 -13.81
CA GLY A 14 -6.56 -24.71 -12.79
C GLY A 14 -7.74 -24.33 -11.90
N ASP A 15 -7.54 -24.32 -10.59
CA ASP A 15 -8.57 -23.99 -9.61
C ASP A 15 -8.77 -22.47 -9.39
N GLN A 16 -7.91 -21.63 -9.96
CA GLN A 16 -7.96 -20.18 -9.76
C GLN A 16 -9.30 -19.55 -10.20
N PRO A 17 -9.86 -19.88 -11.40
CA PRO A 17 -11.15 -19.32 -11.80
C PRO A 17 -12.28 -19.62 -10.82
N ASN A 18 -12.30 -20.84 -10.27
CA ASN A 18 -13.30 -21.24 -9.30
C ASN A 18 -13.10 -20.51 -7.96
N ALA A 19 -11.85 -20.42 -7.48
CA ALA A 19 -11.51 -19.68 -6.25
C ALA A 19 -11.90 -18.20 -6.36
N ILE A 20 -11.62 -17.55 -7.49
CA ILE A 20 -12.02 -16.16 -7.74
C ILE A 20 -13.53 -16.00 -7.68
N LYS A 21 -14.27 -16.91 -8.34
CA LYS A 21 -15.74 -16.90 -8.35
C LYS A 21 -16.32 -17.07 -6.93
N GLU A 22 -15.80 -18.03 -6.16
CA GLU A 22 -16.26 -18.29 -4.80
C GLU A 22 -15.98 -17.10 -3.88
N LEU A 23 -14.77 -16.53 -3.89
CA LEU A 23 -14.40 -15.36 -3.12
C LEU A 23 -15.26 -14.15 -3.48
N LYS A 24 -15.49 -13.90 -4.77
CA LYS A 24 -16.36 -12.82 -5.24
C LYS A 24 -17.79 -12.98 -4.76
N ASN A 25 -18.35 -14.20 -4.87
CA ASN A 25 -19.69 -14.50 -4.39
C ASN A 25 -19.78 -14.30 -2.86
N GLY A 26 -18.76 -14.72 -2.11
CA GLY A 26 -18.69 -14.52 -0.67
C GLY A 26 -18.71 -13.03 -0.31
N ILE A 27 -17.96 -12.19 -1.03
CA ILE A 27 -17.98 -10.72 -0.84
C ILE A 27 -19.38 -10.17 -1.14
N ALA A 28 -19.99 -10.57 -2.25
CA ALA A 28 -21.32 -10.12 -2.64
C ALA A 28 -22.41 -10.55 -1.64
N SER A 29 -22.22 -11.70 -0.98
CA SER A 29 -23.12 -12.21 0.06
C SER A 29 -22.85 -11.61 1.45
N GLY A 30 -21.88 -10.70 1.58
CA GLY A 30 -21.53 -10.06 2.86
C GLY A 30 -20.70 -10.92 3.81
N ASN A 31 -20.03 -11.95 3.32
CA ASN A 31 -19.12 -12.74 4.14
C ASN A 31 -17.99 -11.88 4.67
N THR A 32 -17.87 -11.79 6.00
CA THR A 32 -16.84 -10.98 6.66
C THR A 32 -15.45 -11.61 6.54
N PHE A 33 -15.36 -12.94 6.56
CA PHE A 33 -14.11 -13.67 6.52
C PHE A 33 -14.15 -14.75 5.44
N GLN A 34 -13.07 -14.86 4.68
CA GLN A 34 -12.84 -15.90 3.70
C GLN A 34 -11.38 -16.33 3.73
N THR A 35 -11.08 -17.59 3.42
CA THR A 35 -9.72 -18.11 3.42
C THR A 35 -9.37 -18.69 2.07
N LEU A 36 -8.34 -18.14 1.42
CA LEU A 36 -7.73 -18.71 0.23
C LEU A 36 -6.52 -19.56 0.64
N LYS A 37 -6.65 -20.89 0.55
CA LYS A 37 -5.56 -21.83 0.86
C LYS A 37 -4.88 -22.30 -0.43
N GLY A 38 -3.56 -22.27 -0.44
CA GLY A 38 -2.76 -22.74 -1.58
C GLY A 38 -1.28 -22.87 -1.20
N ILE A 39 -0.56 -23.77 -1.85
CA ILE A 39 0.88 -23.93 -1.68
C ILE A 39 1.65 -22.71 -2.17
N THR A 40 2.91 -22.58 -1.77
CA THR A 40 3.82 -21.56 -2.32
C THR A 40 3.94 -21.72 -3.83
N GLY A 41 3.88 -20.60 -4.58
CA GLY A 41 3.95 -20.62 -6.03
C GLY A 41 2.64 -20.97 -6.75
N SER A 42 1.51 -21.19 -6.03
CA SER A 42 0.21 -21.48 -6.67
C SER A 42 -0.48 -20.24 -7.27
N GLY A 43 0.18 -19.07 -7.29
CA GLY A 43 -0.38 -17.85 -7.85
C GLY A 43 -1.45 -17.18 -6.99
N LYS A 44 -1.37 -17.29 -5.65
CA LYS A 44 -2.33 -16.63 -4.75
C LYS A 44 -2.40 -15.12 -4.95
N SER A 45 -1.26 -14.44 -5.12
CA SER A 45 -1.21 -12.99 -5.38
C SER A 45 -1.94 -12.64 -6.67
N ALA A 46 -1.72 -13.40 -7.75
CA ALA A 46 -2.43 -13.24 -9.01
C ALA A 46 -3.94 -13.49 -8.86
N THR A 47 -4.33 -14.53 -8.12
CA THR A 47 -5.73 -14.82 -7.81
C THR A 47 -6.42 -13.64 -7.12
N ILE A 48 -5.74 -13.02 -6.14
CA ILE A 48 -6.24 -11.81 -5.46
C ILE A 48 -6.27 -10.60 -6.41
N ALA A 49 -5.30 -10.44 -7.31
CA ALA A 49 -5.33 -9.36 -8.30
C ALA A 49 -6.58 -9.47 -9.20
N TRP A 50 -6.89 -10.63 -9.74
CA TRP A 50 -8.12 -10.84 -10.53
C TRP A 50 -9.39 -10.70 -9.70
N LEU A 51 -9.37 -11.05 -8.41
CA LEU A 51 -10.49 -10.80 -7.50
C LEU A 51 -10.74 -9.29 -7.34
N ILE A 52 -9.69 -8.48 -7.11
CA ILE A 52 -9.77 -7.02 -7.02
C ILE A 52 -10.33 -6.43 -8.31
N GLU A 53 -9.83 -6.88 -9.47
CA GLU A 53 -10.38 -6.47 -10.78
C GLU A 53 -11.87 -6.78 -10.91
N GLN A 54 -12.30 -7.97 -10.48
CA GLN A 54 -13.72 -8.38 -10.60
C GLN A 54 -14.64 -7.71 -9.58
N THR A 55 -14.14 -7.31 -8.43
CA THR A 55 -14.94 -6.66 -7.37
C THR A 55 -14.90 -5.14 -7.46
N GLN A 56 -13.85 -4.58 -8.07
CA GLN A 56 -13.67 -3.12 -8.20
C GLN A 56 -13.64 -2.38 -6.85
N LEU A 57 -13.17 -3.04 -5.79
CA LEU A 57 -13.11 -2.48 -4.44
C LEU A 57 -11.69 -2.01 -4.10
N PRO A 58 -11.55 -0.81 -3.50
CA PRO A 58 -10.28 -0.42 -2.88
C PRO A 58 -9.82 -1.48 -1.90
N SER A 59 -8.52 -1.79 -1.89
CA SER A 59 -8.03 -2.96 -1.19
C SER A 59 -6.83 -2.64 -0.31
N LEU A 60 -6.82 -3.21 0.91
CA LEU A 60 -5.68 -3.18 1.82
C LEU A 60 -5.08 -4.59 1.91
N VAL A 61 -3.82 -4.71 1.50
CA VAL A 61 -3.04 -5.95 1.57
C VAL A 61 -2.06 -5.86 2.74
N LEU A 62 -2.24 -6.72 3.74
CA LEU A 62 -1.38 -6.76 4.92
C LEU A 62 -0.36 -7.88 4.81
N ALA A 63 0.91 -7.53 4.99
CA ALA A 63 2.02 -8.46 5.06
C ALA A 63 2.63 -8.49 6.48
N PRO A 64 3.20 -9.62 6.93
CA PRO A 64 3.76 -9.76 8.27
C PRO A 64 5.01 -8.91 8.51
N ASN A 65 5.72 -8.51 7.45
CA ASN A 65 6.93 -7.68 7.56
C ASN A 65 7.13 -6.77 6.33
N LYS A 66 8.06 -5.82 6.45
CA LYS A 66 8.38 -4.84 5.40
C LYS A 66 8.86 -5.50 4.09
N ALA A 67 9.71 -6.52 4.17
CA ALA A 67 10.29 -7.16 2.99
C ALA A 67 9.20 -7.83 2.14
N LEU A 68 8.29 -8.57 2.78
CA LEU A 68 7.17 -9.19 2.08
C LEU A 68 6.17 -8.14 1.58
N ALA A 69 5.95 -7.07 2.34
CA ALA A 69 5.11 -5.95 1.88
C ALA A 69 5.70 -5.30 0.61
N ALA A 70 7.02 -5.08 0.56
CA ALA A 70 7.69 -4.54 -0.62
C ALA A 70 7.57 -5.48 -1.83
N GLN A 71 7.77 -6.78 -1.62
CA GLN A 71 7.58 -7.78 -2.68
C GLN A 71 6.15 -7.75 -3.22
N LEU A 72 5.15 -7.82 -2.35
CA LEU A 72 3.74 -7.77 -2.76
C LEU A 72 3.38 -6.46 -3.46
N ALA A 73 3.89 -5.32 -2.97
CA ALA A 73 3.68 -4.03 -3.63
C ALA A 73 4.22 -4.02 -5.06
N ASN A 74 5.39 -4.62 -5.29
CA ASN A 74 5.96 -4.75 -6.63
C ASN A 74 5.14 -5.72 -7.51
N GLU A 75 4.70 -6.86 -6.97
CA GLU A 75 3.83 -7.79 -7.70
C GLU A 75 2.51 -7.10 -8.11
N PHE A 76 1.84 -6.41 -7.19
CA PHE A 76 0.60 -5.69 -7.51
C PHE A 76 0.81 -4.52 -8.48
N LYS A 77 1.95 -3.81 -8.44
CA LYS A 77 2.30 -2.78 -9.44
C LYS A 77 2.45 -3.37 -10.84
N GLN A 78 2.96 -4.58 -10.96
CA GLN A 78 3.05 -5.29 -12.25
C GLN A 78 1.68 -5.68 -12.77
N PHE A 79 0.77 -6.16 -11.90
CA PHE A 79 -0.61 -6.49 -12.29
C PHE A 79 -1.45 -5.25 -12.62
N PHE A 80 -1.21 -4.14 -11.94
CA PHE A 80 -2.01 -2.91 -12.04
C PHE A 80 -1.18 -1.69 -12.43
N PRO A 81 -0.51 -1.68 -13.60
CA PRO A 81 0.39 -0.59 -13.99
C PRO A 81 -0.37 0.73 -14.20
N ASN A 82 -1.66 0.68 -14.47
CA ASN A 82 -2.51 1.84 -14.72
C ASN A 82 -3.30 2.31 -13.49
N ASN A 83 -3.29 1.55 -12.40
CA ASN A 83 -3.98 1.89 -11.14
C ASN A 83 -3.00 2.33 -10.06
N ARG A 84 -3.51 2.74 -8.93
CA ARG A 84 -2.68 3.24 -7.85
C ARG A 84 -2.36 2.14 -6.85
N VAL A 85 -1.10 1.70 -6.83
CA VAL A 85 -0.59 0.73 -5.85
C VAL A 85 0.40 1.46 -4.95
N GLU A 86 0.05 1.59 -3.68
CA GLU A 86 0.81 2.30 -2.67
C GLU A 86 1.47 1.34 -1.69
N TYR A 87 2.67 1.71 -1.27
CA TYR A 87 3.45 0.99 -0.26
C TYR A 87 3.45 1.79 1.04
N PHE A 88 2.92 1.20 2.11
CA PHE A 88 2.75 1.89 3.39
C PHE A 88 3.46 1.12 4.51
N VAL A 89 4.54 1.66 5.03
CA VAL A 89 5.37 1.03 6.06
C VAL A 89 5.71 2.01 7.20
N SER A 90 6.36 1.51 8.25
CA SER A 90 6.75 2.33 9.40
C SER A 90 7.83 3.34 9.04
N TYR A 91 7.86 4.46 9.76
CA TYR A 91 8.87 5.51 9.62
C TYR A 91 10.29 5.01 9.91
N TYR A 92 10.43 4.03 10.81
CA TYR A 92 11.71 3.60 11.31
C TYR A 92 12.24 2.41 10.50
N ASP A 93 13.36 2.61 9.82
CA ASP A 93 14.11 1.53 9.17
C ASP A 93 14.97 0.77 10.17
N TYR A 94 15.43 1.49 11.18
CA TYR A 94 16.28 0.96 12.23
C TYR A 94 15.85 1.54 13.58
N TYR A 95 15.57 0.68 14.54
CA TYR A 95 15.36 1.04 15.93
C TYR A 95 16.49 0.46 16.75
N GLN A 96 17.39 1.33 17.20
CA GLN A 96 18.39 0.97 18.20
C GLN A 96 17.84 1.36 19.57
N PRO A 97 17.53 0.39 20.43
CA PRO A 97 17.12 0.70 21.80
C PRO A 97 18.30 1.31 22.56
N GLU A 98 17.98 2.16 23.53
CA GLU A 98 18.97 2.64 24.49
C GLU A 98 19.65 1.45 25.16
N ALA A 99 20.96 1.41 25.16
CA ALA A 99 21.73 0.37 25.82
C ALA A 99 22.94 0.95 26.50
N TYR A 100 23.13 0.57 27.77
CA TYR A 100 24.36 0.86 28.50
C TYR A 100 25.26 -0.38 28.48
N VAL A 101 26.49 -0.21 28.02
CA VAL A 101 27.49 -1.28 27.98
C VAL A 101 28.47 -1.05 29.14
N PRO A 102 28.31 -1.77 30.29
CA PRO A 102 29.12 -1.52 31.50
C PRO A 102 30.61 -1.75 31.30
N ARG A 103 31.00 -2.58 30.34
CA ARG A 103 32.41 -2.94 30.05
C ARG A 103 33.21 -1.77 29.46
N SER A 104 32.56 -0.90 28.70
CA SER A 104 33.19 0.23 28.00
C SER A 104 32.71 1.58 28.52
N ASP A 105 31.86 1.59 29.56
CA ASP A 105 31.20 2.79 30.08
C ASP A 105 30.57 3.63 28.95
N THR A 106 29.98 2.94 27.99
CA THR A 106 29.41 3.57 26.80
C THR A 106 27.90 3.53 26.88
N PHE A 107 27.29 4.71 26.81
CA PHE A 107 25.85 4.88 26.64
C PHE A 107 25.54 4.96 25.14
N ILE A 108 24.77 4.02 24.63
CA ILE A 108 24.26 4.05 23.25
C ILE A 108 22.93 4.77 23.28
N GLU A 109 22.88 5.96 22.71
CA GLU A 109 21.65 6.73 22.59
C GLU A 109 20.67 6.06 21.63
N LYS A 110 19.38 6.28 21.91
CA LYS A 110 18.29 5.87 21.03
C LYS A 110 18.41 6.62 19.71
N ASP A 111 18.75 5.91 18.65
CA ASP A 111 18.78 6.47 17.31
C ASP A 111 17.53 6.02 16.53
N ALA A 112 16.74 6.99 16.10
CA ALA A 112 15.55 6.79 15.29
C ALA A 112 15.61 7.74 14.10
N THR A 113 16.28 7.32 13.05
CA THR A 113 16.33 8.07 11.78
C THR A 113 14.98 8.02 11.10
N ILE A 114 14.32 9.16 10.96
CA ILE A 114 13.10 9.29 10.13
C ILE A 114 13.56 9.29 8.68
N ASN A 115 13.13 8.28 7.93
CA ASN A 115 13.40 8.22 6.50
C ASN A 115 12.37 9.07 5.74
N GLU A 116 12.83 10.18 5.16
CA GLU A 116 11.99 11.12 4.39
C GLU A 116 11.28 10.46 3.20
N GLU A 117 11.88 9.43 2.61
CA GLU A 117 11.26 8.69 1.53
C GLU A 117 10.04 7.89 2.01
N ILE A 118 10.13 7.27 3.18
CA ILE A 118 9.00 6.56 3.81
C ILE A 118 7.89 7.55 4.17
N ASP A 119 8.24 8.72 4.68
CA ASP A 119 7.25 9.77 4.97
C ASP A 119 6.49 10.17 3.70
N ARG A 120 7.21 10.44 2.62
CA ARG A 120 6.61 10.73 1.31
C ARG A 120 5.69 9.62 0.81
N LEU A 121 6.09 8.34 0.96
CA LEU A 121 5.27 7.19 0.57
C LEU A 121 3.99 7.10 1.40
N ARG A 122 4.05 7.36 2.70
CA ARG A 122 2.89 7.37 3.60
C ARG A 122 1.92 8.49 3.24
N HIS A 123 2.42 9.69 2.98
CA HIS A 123 1.61 10.81 2.51
C HIS A 123 0.97 10.53 1.14
N SER A 124 1.72 9.93 0.22
CA SER A 124 1.20 9.49 -1.08
C SER A 124 0.03 8.51 -0.95
N ALA A 125 0.19 7.48 -0.12
CA ALA A 125 -0.85 6.50 0.13
C ALA A 125 -2.11 7.13 0.75
N THR A 126 -1.93 8.01 1.73
CA THR A 126 -3.05 8.70 2.38
C THR A 126 -3.79 9.62 1.39
N SER A 127 -3.07 10.39 0.59
CA SER A 127 -3.65 11.24 -0.45
C SER A 127 -4.39 10.41 -1.50
N ALA A 128 -3.82 9.29 -1.93
CA ALA A 128 -4.45 8.40 -2.91
C ALA A 128 -5.78 7.87 -2.40
N LEU A 129 -5.84 7.39 -1.15
CA LEU A 129 -7.07 6.88 -0.53
C LEU A 129 -8.18 7.95 -0.40
N LEU A 130 -7.81 9.22 -0.24
CA LEU A 130 -8.78 10.31 -0.11
C LEU A 130 -9.30 10.84 -1.45
N LEU A 131 -8.55 10.64 -2.53
CA LEU A 131 -8.82 11.26 -3.83
C LEU A 131 -9.22 10.26 -4.93
N ARG A 132 -9.02 8.96 -4.71
CA ARG A 132 -9.21 7.92 -5.73
C ARG A 132 -9.90 6.69 -5.17
N ASP A 133 -10.65 6.01 -6.04
CA ASP A 133 -11.32 4.74 -5.71
C ASP A 133 -10.54 3.52 -6.22
N ASP A 134 -9.58 3.72 -7.13
CA ASP A 134 -8.76 2.66 -7.73
C ASP A 134 -7.41 2.49 -7.01
N VAL A 135 -7.45 2.31 -5.69
CA VAL A 135 -6.26 2.25 -4.84
C VAL A 135 -6.09 0.88 -4.19
N ILE A 136 -4.89 0.34 -4.28
CA ILE A 136 -4.44 -0.82 -3.51
C ILE A 136 -3.33 -0.33 -2.59
N VAL A 137 -3.49 -0.51 -1.28
CA VAL A 137 -2.44 -0.22 -0.30
C VAL A 137 -1.83 -1.53 0.17
N VAL A 138 -0.52 -1.67 0.02
CA VAL A 138 0.22 -2.81 0.56
C VAL A 138 0.99 -2.32 1.78
N SER A 139 0.75 -2.95 2.93
CA SER A 139 1.30 -2.51 4.21
C SER A 139 1.79 -3.67 5.06
N SER A 140 2.66 -3.35 6.00
CA SER A 140 2.91 -4.17 7.19
C SER A 140 1.97 -3.73 8.33
N VAL A 141 2.18 -4.23 9.55
CA VAL A 141 1.44 -3.81 10.75
C VAL A 141 1.50 -2.29 11.00
N SER A 142 2.35 -1.58 10.30
CA SER A 142 2.51 -0.12 10.40
C SER A 142 1.25 0.67 10.00
N CYS A 143 0.30 0.06 9.31
CA CYS A 143 -0.96 0.71 8.92
C CYS A 143 -1.86 1.05 10.12
N ILE A 144 -1.64 0.44 11.28
CA ILE A 144 -2.35 0.80 12.51
C ILE A 144 -1.94 2.19 13.06
N TYR A 145 -0.77 2.69 12.65
CA TYR A 145 -0.28 4.01 13.01
C TYR A 145 -0.44 4.96 11.81
N GLY A 146 -1.53 5.72 11.81
CA GLY A 146 -1.86 6.67 10.73
C GLY A 146 -1.05 7.98 10.81
N LEU A 147 -1.35 8.89 9.88
CA LEU A 147 -0.80 10.26 9.81
C LEU A 147 -1.67 11.29 10.57
N GLY A 148 -2.50 10.84 11.52
CA GLY A 148 -3.47 11.67 12.23
C GLY A 148 -4.89 11.51 11.73
N SER A 149 -5.75 12.51 11.98
CA SER A 149 -7.15 12.46 11.59
C SER A 149 -7.32 12.55 10.06
N PRO A 150 -8.00 11.60 9.39
CA PRO A 150 -8.27 11.68 7.95
C PRO A 150 -9.04 12.94 7.55
N ILE A 151 -9.91 13.44 8.43
CA ILE A 151 -10.73 14.65 8.20
C ILE A 151 -9.82 15.88 8.18
N GLU A 152 -8.91 16.01 9.14
CA GLU A 152 -7.95 17.14 9.18
C GLU A 152 -7.01 17.10 7.99
N TYR A 153 -6.55 15.90 7.62
CA TYR A 153 -5.70 15.71 6.44
C TYR A 153 -6.43 16.17 5.16
N LYS A 154 -7.69 15.76 4.99
CA LYS A 154 -8.50 16.16 3.84
C LYS A 154 -8.74 17.68 3.79
N ASN A 155 -8.94 18.31 4.93
CA ASN A 155 -9.15 19.77 5.02
C ASN A 155 -7.90 20.59 4.70
N LYS A 156 -6.70 19.99 4.84
CA LYS A 156 -5.42 20.64 4.51
C LYS A 156 -4.94 20.33 3.09
N LEU A 157 -5.64 19.48 2.34
CA LEU A 157 -5.33 19.18 0.95
C LEU A 157 -5.60 20.40 0.07
N ILE A 158 -4.57 20.89 -0.59
CA ILE A 158 -4.67 21.91 -1.63
C ILE A 158 -4.57 21.20 -2.98
N PRO A 159 -5.68 21.06 -3.73
CA PRO A 159 -5.63 20.46 -5.05
C PRO A 159 -4.88 21.42 -5.99
N VAL A 160 -3.72 21.02 -6.45
CA VAL A 160 -2.97 21.74 -7.49
C VAL A 160 -3.44 21.23 -8.84
N SER A 161 -4.33 21.99 -9.48
CA SER A 161 -4.59 21.82 -10.91
C SER A 161 -3.49 22.54 -11.67
N TYR A 162 -2.91 21.89 -12.68
CA TYR A 162 -1.88 22.49 -13.54
C TYR A 162 -2.46 23.67 -14.32
N THR A 163 -2.49 24.81 -13.71
CA THR A 163 -2.50 26.11 -14.38
C THR A 163 -1.11 26.68 -14.22
N HIS A 164 -0.46 27.02 -15.31
CA HIS A 164 0.88 27.60 -15.33
C HIS A 164 1.01 28.71 -14.28
N LEU A 165 1.76 28.44 -13.22
CA LEU A 165 2.34 29.49 -12.39
C LEU A 165 3.54 30.00 -13.19
N THR A 166 3.29 30.95 -14.06
CA THR A 166 4.35 31.86 -14.55
C THR A 166 4.73 32.70 -13.33
N LEU A 167 5.92 32.45 -12.79
CA LEU A 167 6.55 33.38 -11.87
C LEU A 167 6.61 34.76 -12.58
N PRO A 168 6.19 35.85 -11.94
CA PRO A 168 6.41 37.17 -12.52
C PRO A 168 7.92 37.34 -12.70
N THR A 169 8.37 37.47 -13.92
CA THR A 169 9.70 37.97 -14.23
C THR A 169 9.79 39.36 -13.65
N MET A 170 10.63 39.54 -12.64
CA MET A 170 11.02 40.88 -12.21
C MET A 170 11.86 41.47 -13.34
N ASP A 171 11.25 42.32 -14.13
CA ASP A 171 11.98 43.22 -15.01
C ASP A 171 12.82 44.18 -14.16
N SER A 172 14.10 44.02 -14.27
CA SER A 172 15.10 44.93 -13.71
C SER A 172 15.24 46.18 -14.55
#